data_bcc7160da27797b6b978d2bebfd81517
#
_entry.id   bcc7160da27797b6b978d2bebfd81517
#
_cell.length_a   1.000
_cell.length_b   1.000
_cell.length_c   1.000
_cell.angle_alpha   90.00
_cell.angle_beta   90.00
_cell.angle_gamma   90.00
#
_symmetry.space_group_name_H-M   'P 1'
#
loop_
_entity.id
_entity.type
_entity.pdbx_description
1 polymer ?
#
loop_
_entity_poly.entity_id
_entity_poly.type
_entity_poly.pdbx_seq_one_letter_code
_entity_poly.pdbx_strand_id
1 'polypeptide(L)'
;PGMVQTESISFFTGLTMRWFRDAFCAEEKLIAERLGVDTYTLLEEMASRVPAGAWGVMPIFSDRMRFKSWYHAAPSFINLSIDPEKCNKATLFRALEENAAIVSTCNLQQIADFTGIHPTSLVFAGGGSKGKLWSQILADVSGLTVNVPVVKEATALGCAIAAGVGAGIWSSMAETGERL
;
A
#
# COMPACT_ATOMS: atom_id res chain seq x y z
N PRO A 1 -5.83 17.55 -23.85
CA PRO A 1 -5.79 18.98 -23.50
C PRO A 1 -6.95 19.31 -22.56
N GLY A 2 -6.68 19.97 -21.42
CA GLY A 2 -7.72 20.38 -20.47
C GLY A 2 -8.00 19.44 -19.30
N MET A 3 -7.33 18.29 -19.20
CA MET A 3 -7.37 17.44 -18.00
C MET A 3 -6.14 17.67 -17.15
N VAL A 4 -6.31 17.69 -15.83
CA VAL A 4 -5.25 17.74 -14.84
C VAL A 4 -5.32 16.48 -13.97
N GLN A 5 -4.17 16.01 -13.49
CA GLN A 5 -4.08 14.95 -12.52
C GLN A 5 -3.81 15.59 -11.16
N THR A 6 -4.57 15.20 -10.15
CA THR A 6 -4.32 15.58 -8.76
C THR A 6 -3.68 14.40 -8.04
N GLU A 7 -2.59 14.65 -7.36
CA GLU A 7 -1.76 13.64 -6.72
C GLU A 7 -1.50 13.99 -5.27
N SER A 8 -1.55 12.99 -4.40
CA SER A 8 -1.04 13.08 -3.03
C SER A 8 -0.14 11.88 -2.78
N ILE A 9 1.03 12.12 -2.21
CA ILE A 9 2.07 11.11 -2.10
C ILE A 9 2.21 10.67 -0.64
N SER A 10 2.19 9.34 -0.45
CA SER A 10 2.58 8.69 0.79
C SER A 10 3.86 7.90 0.54
N PHE A 11 4.99 8.39 1.08
CA PHE A 11 6.31 7.81 0.78
C PHE A 11 6.54 6.47 1.43
N PHE A 12 6.11 6.32 2.66
CA PHE A 12 6.41 5.16 3.49
C PHE A 12 5.25 4.17 3.53
N THR A 13 4.89 3.62 2.37
CA THR A 13 3.98 2.49 2.28
C THR A 13 4.76 1.21 2.00
N GLY A 14 4.92 0.83 0.74
CA GLY A 14 5.65 -0.36 0.34
C GLY A 14 7.14 -0.38 0.76
N LEU A 15 7.78 0.79 0.84
CA LEU A 15 9.16 0.88 1.33
C LEU A 15 9.28 0.47 2.80
N THR A 16 8.32 0.87 3.64
CA THR A 16 8.27 0.49 5.06
C THR A 16 8.07 -1.00 5.24
N MET A 17 7.19 -1.61 4.43
CA MET A 17 6.98 -3.07 4.45
C MET A 17 8.26 -3.81 4.06
N ARG A 18 8.98 -3.32 3.04
CA ARG A 18 10.26 -3.89 2.63
C ARG A 18 11.31 -3.77 3.73
N TRP A 19 11.44 -2.58 4.31
CA TRP A 19 12.35 -2.37 5.43
C TRP A 19 12.06 -3.32 6.58
N PHE A 20 10.80 -3.46 6.99
CA PHE A 20 10.41 -4.34 8.08
C PHE A 20 10.76 -5.81 7.77
N ARG A 21 10.41 -6.29 6.57
CA ARG A 21 10.77 -7.63 6.10
C ARG A 21 12.29 -7.86 6.17
N ASP A 22 13.07 -6.91 5.66
CA ASP A 22 14.52 -7.09 5.52
C ASP A 22 15.26 -6.93 6.84
N ALA A 23 14.78 -6.08 7.75
CA ALA A 23 15.41 -5.82 9.03
C ALA A 23 15.02 -6.83 10.13
N PHE A 24 13.79 -7.35 10.12
CA PHE A 24 13.26 -8.10 11.25
C PHE A 24 12.81 -9.53 10.92
N CYS A 25 12.64 -9.88 9.65
CA CYS A 25 11.98 -11.13 9.25
C CYS A 25 12.93 -12.10 8.53
N ALA A 26 14.16 -12.25 9.04
CA ALA A 26 15.15 -13.16 8.45
C ALA A 26 14.68 -14.63 8.48
N GLU A 27 14.03 -15.06 9.55
CA GLU A 27 13.50 -16.42 9.70
C GLU A 27 12.35 -16.68 8.74
N GLU A 28 11.42 -15.71 8.64
CA GLU A 28 10.29 -15.81 7.72
C GLU A 28 10.74 -15.84 6.26
N LYS A 29 11.82 -15.13 5.92
CA LYS A 29 12.44 -15.22 4.58
C LYS A 29 12.95 -16.62 4.28
N LEU A 30 13.66 -17.26 5.21
CA LEU A 30 14.14 -18.62 5.06
C LEU A 30 13.01 -19.66 4.95
N ILE A 31 11.94 -19.47 5.74
CA ILE A 31 10.77 -20.35 5.70
C ILE A 31 10.06 -20.17 4.35
N ALA A 32 9.84 -18.94 3.90
CA ALA A 32 9.20 -18.65 2.63
C ALA A 32 9.96 -19.25 1.45
N GLU A 33 11.30 -19.13 1.45
CA GLU A 33 12.15 -19.72 0.43
C GLU A 33 11.99 -21.26 0.37
N ARG A 34 11.99 -21.92 1.54
CA ARG A 34 11.79 -23.39 1.62
C ARG A 34 10.41 -23.83 1.15
N LEU A 35 9.39 -23.01 1.38
CA LEU A 35 8.01 -23.27 0.97
C LEU A 35 7.73 -22.86 -0.48
N GLY A 36 8.63 -22.14 -1.14
CA GLY A 36 8.42 -21.62 -2.49
C GLY A 36 7.33 -20.53 -2.55
N VAL A 37 7.15 -19.74 -1.47
CA VAL A 37 6.16 -18.66 -1.39
C VAL A 37 6.83 -17.31 -1.18
N ASP A 38 6.10 -16.22 -1.41
CA ASP A 38 6.57 -14.88 -1.08
C ASP A 38 6.58 -14.69 0.46
N THR A 39 7.63 -14.04 0.98
CA THR A 39 7.74 -13.74 2.41
C THR A 39 6.54 -12.92 2.92
N TYR A 40 6.01 -12.02 2.11
CA TYR A 40 4.82 -11.25 2.47
C TYR A 40 3.58 -12.11 2.68
N THR A 41 3.47 -13.25 1.99
CA THR A 41 2.38 -14.21 2.23
C THR A 41 2.39 -14.71 3.68
N LEU A 42 3.57 -15.02 4.22
CA LEU A 42 3.70 -15.45 5.62
C LEU A 42 3.43 -14.29 6.59
N LEU A 43 3.94 -13.10 6.29
CA LEU A 43 3.74 -11.93 7.14
C LEU A 43 2.27 -11.53 7.21
N GLU A 44 1.55 -11.57 6.09
CA GLU A 44 0.09 -11.34 6.07
C GLU A 44 -0.69 -12.41 6.83
N GLU A 45 -0.32 -13.67 6.68
CA GLU A 45 -0.95 -14.76 7.44
C GLU A 45 -0.77 -14.56 8.95
N MET A 46 0.42 -14.14 9.39
CA MET A 46 0.66 -13.80 10.79
C MET A 46 -0.15 -12.58 11.23
N ALA A 47 -0.15 -11.51 10.43
CA ALA A 47 -0.85 -10.26 10.70
C ALA A 47 -2.39 -10.43 10.70
N SER A 48 -2.92 -11.37 9.91
CA SER A 48 -4.36 -11.66 9.85
C SER A 48 -4.96 -12.13 11.17
N ARG A 49 -4.12 -12.68 12.05
CA ARG A 49 -4.50 -13.14 13.40
C ARG A 49 -4.50 -12.03 14.43
N VAL A 50 -3.96 -10.88 14.09
CA VAL A 50 -3.93 -9.70 14.96
C VAL A 50 -5.24 -8.92 14.77
N PRO A 51 -5.92 -8.53 15.87
CA PRO A 51 -7.16 -7.78 15.75
C PRO A 51 -6.93 -6.40 15.11
N ALA A 52 -7.98 -5.84 14.53
CA ALA A 52 -7.97 -4.47 14.04
C ALA A 52 -7.55 -3.49 15.13
N GLY A 53 -6.74 -2.50 14.76
CA GLY A 53 -6.11 -1.57 15.70
C GLY A 53 -4.81 -2.08 16.30
N ALA A 54 -4.32 -3.29 15.88
CA ALA A 54 -3.01 -3.83 16.25
C ALA A 54 -2.68 -3.70 17.75
N TRP A 55 -3.64 -3.99 18.63
CA TRP A 55 -3.52 -3.82 20.08
C TRP A 55 -3.14 -2.39 20.52
N GLY A 56 -3.40 -1.39 19.69
CA GLY A 56 -3.05 0.01 19.94
C GLY A 56 -1.63 0.39 19.55
N VAL A 57 -0.86 -0.52 19.00
CA VAL A 57 0.47 -0.20 18.46
C VAL A 57 0.33 0.76 17.29
N MET A 58 1.02 1.88 17.37
CA MET A 58 0.96 2.93 16.36
C MET A 58 2.35 3.17 15.75
N PRO A 59 2.55 2.90 14.48
CA PRO A 59 3.77 3.27 13.78
C PRO A 59 3.77 4.76 13.43
N ILE A 60 4.92 5.40 13.60
CA ILE A 60 5.16 6.77 13.16
C ILE A 60 6.16 6.71 12.02
N PHE A 61 5.65 6.74 10.82
CA PHE A 61 6.40 6.77 9.57
C PHE A 61 5.83 7.88 8.72
N SER A 62 6.03 9.11 9.16
CA SER A 62 5.50 10.26 8.47
C SER A 62 6.60 11.05 7.80
N ASP A 63 6.34 11.38 6.54
CA ASP A 63 7.05 12.40 5.81
C ASP A 63 6.22 13.65 5.78
N ARG A 64 6.87 14.75 5.98
CA ARG A 64 6.30 16.05 5.66
C ARG A 64 7.03 16.63 4.46
N MET A 65 6.36 16.66 3.34
CA MET A 65 6.85 17.37 2.18
C MET A 65 6.52 18.86 2.36
N ARG A 66 7.55 19.72 2.39
CA ARG A 66 7.42 21.15 2.17
C ARG A 66 7.99 21.49 0.80
N PHE A 67 7.43 22.50 0.16
CA PHE A 67 7.99 23.04 -1.06
C PHE A 67 9.50 23.31 -0.87
N LYS A 68 10.36 22.60 -1.58
CA LYS A 68 11.83 22.62 -1.56
C LYS A 68 12.55 21.83 -0.45
N SER A 69 11.87 21.15 0.46
CA SER A 69 12.57 20.35 1.46
C SER A 69 11.74 19.18 1.96
N TRP A 70 12.40 18.06 2.21
CA TRP A 70 11.85 16.85 2.79
C TRP A 70 12.23 16.80 4.26
N TYR A 71 11.25 16.52 5.11
CA TYR A 71 11.49 16.22 6.51
C TYR A 71 11.08 14.78 6.75
N HIS A 72 12.05 13.95 7.09
CA HIS A 72 11.81 12.58 7.50
C HIS A 72 11.71 12.54 9.02
N ALA A 73 10.59 12.05 9.53
CA ALA A 73 10.53 11.65 10.93
C ALA A 73 11.38 10.39 11.11
N ALA A 74 12.09 10.29 12.23
CA ALA A 74 12.72 9.02 12.60
C ALA A 74 11.61 7.97 12.78
N PRO A 75 11.67 6.82 12.06
CA PRO A 75 10.68 5.79 12.20
C PRO A 75 10.59 5.31 13.65
N SER A 76 9.36 5.22 14.16
CA SER A 76 9.12 4.82 15.55
C SER A 76 7.85 4.00 15.66
N PHE A 77 7.78 3.14 16.66
CA PHE A 77 6.55 2.52 17.11
C PHE A 77 6.27 2.99 18.54
N ILE A 78 5.04 3.38 18.81
CA ILE A 78 4.59 3.76 20.14
C ILE A 78 3.51 2.82 20.67
N ASN A 79 3.23 2.88 21.97
CA ASN A 79 2.28 2.02 22.67
C ASN A 79 2.64 0.53 22.61
N LEU A 80 3.92 0.20 22.58
CA LEU A 80 4.38 -1.17 22.63
C LEU A 80 4.04 -1.79 23.99
N SER A 81 3.45 -2.99 23.97
CA SER A 81 3.22 -3.79 25.17
C SER A 81 4.42 -4.66 25.49
N ILE A 82 4.66 -4.92 26.78
CA ILE A 82 5.61 -5.96 27.22
C ILE A 82 5.03 -7.38 27.12
N ASP A 83 3.73 -7.49 26.83
CA ASP A 83 3.04 -8.75 26.59
C ASP A 83 3.41 -9.28 25.20
N PRO A 84 4.12 -10.42 25.08
CA PRO A 84 4.57 -10.93 23.79
C PRO A 84 3.41 -11.42 22.90
N GLU A 85 2.24 -11.67 23.45
CA GLU A 85 1.07 -12.02 22.64
C GLU A 85 0.47 -10.78 21.94
N LYS A 86 0.66 -9.60 22.53
CA LYS A 86 0.15 -8.33 22.00
C LYS A 86 1.18 -7.50 21.26
N CYS A 87 2.47 -7.79 21.46
CA CYS A 87 3.54 -7.05 20.80
C CYS A 87 4.61 -8.00 20.25
N ASN A 88 4.47 -8.32 19.00
CA ASN A 88 5.37 -9.20 18.25
C ASN A 88 5.44 -8.79 16.78
N LYS A 89 6.19 -9.51 15.95
CA LYS A 89 6.34 -9.21 14.51
C LYS A 89 5.01 -9.08 13.78
N ALA A 90 4.04 -9.96 14.10
CA ALA A 90 2.71 -9.93 13.47
C ALA A 90 1.97 -8.63 13.80
N THR A 91 2.00 -8.20 15.05
CA THR A 91 1.39 -6.94 15.51
C THR A 91 2.02 -5.73 14.84
N LEU A 92 3.36 -5.69 14.77
CA LEU A 92 4.07 -4.59 14.13
C LEU A 92 3.77 -4.52 12.63
N PHE A 93 3.73 -5.66 11.95
CA PHE A 93 3.42 -5.71 10.52
C PHE A 93 1.97 -5.30 10.25
N ARG A 94 1.01 -5.78 11.05
CA ARG A 94 -0.39 -5.35 11.00
C ARG A 94 -0.53 -3.85 11.18
N ALA A 95 0.15 -3.29 12.18
CA ALA A 95 0.13 -1.85 12.44
C ALA A 95 0.67 -1.03 11.25
N LEU A 96 1.71 -1.52 10.57
CA LEU A 96 2.24 -0.87 9.37
C LEU A 96 1.23 -0.87 8.22
N GLU A 97 0.52 -1.97 7.97
CA GLU A 97 -0.53 -2.04 6.94
C GLU A 97 -1.69 -1.10 7.25
N GLU A 98 -2.14 -1.06 8.50
CA GLU A 98 -3.18 -0.14 8.95
C GLU A 98 -2.75 1.32 8.82
N ASN A 99 -1.53 1.65 9.22
CA ASN A 99 -0.98 3.00 9.05
C ASN A 99 -0.94 3.42 7.57
N ALA A 100 -0.50 2.54 6.69
CA ALA A 100 -0.47 2.82 5.26
C ALA A 100 -1.88 3.06 4.69
N ALA A 101 -2.88 2.30 5.13
CA ALA A 101 -4.27 2.47 4.73
C ALA A 101 -4.86 3.79 5.26
N ILE A 102 -4.58 4.14 6.53
CA ILE A 102 -5.03 5.40 7.15
C ILE A 102 -4.44 6.60 6.42
N VAL A 103 -3.13 6.61 6.20
CA VAL A 103 -2.46 7.73 5.49
C VAL A 103 -2.98 7.85 4.06
N SER A 104 -3.16 6.74 3.35
CA SER A 104 -3.72 6.75 1.99
C SER A 104 -5.15 7.29 1.97
N THR A 105 -5.97 6.93 2.95
CA THR A 105 -7.35 7.45 3.08
C THR A 105 -7.37 8.93 3.40
N CYS A 106 -6.49 9.41 4.29
CA CYS A 106 -6.35 10.84 4.57
C CYS A 106 -5.93 11.63 3.31
N ASN A 107 -4.99 11.09 2.53
CA ASN A 107 -4.57 11.69 1.27
C ASN A 107 -5.71 11.73 0.25
N LEU A 108 -6.50 10.66 0.16
CA LEU A 108 -7.67 10.60 -0.71
C LEU A 108 -8.72 11.65 -0.31
N GLN A 109 -8.96 11.83 1.00
CA GLN A 109 -9.87 12.85 1.49
C GLN A 109 -9.39 14.25 1.13
N GLN A 110 -8.09 14.53 1.26
CA GLN A 110 -7.53 15.84 0.85
C GLN A 110 -7.71 16.09 -0.65
N ILE A 111 -7.55 15.07 -1.49
CA ILE A 111 -7.81 15.16 -2.93
C ILE A 111 -9.30 15.44 -3.19
N ALA A 112 -10.19 14.73 -2.49
CA ALA A 112 -11.63 14.92 -2.62
C ALA A 112 -12.07 16.32 -2.21
N ASP A 113 -11.55 16.83 -1.09
CA ASP A 113 -11.83 18.18 -0.60
C ASP A 113 -11.33 19.26 -1.57
N PHE A 114 -10.16 19.05 -2.17
CA PHE A 114 -9.58 19.98 -3.14
C PHE A 114 -10.32 19.98 -4.48
N THR A 115 -10.72 18.82 -4.97
CA THR A 115 -11.32 18.66 -6.30
C THR A 115 -12.84 18.76 -6.29
N GLY A 116 -13.48 18.55 -5.14
CA GLY A 116 -14.92 18.37 -5.02
C GLY A 116 -15.43 17.02 -5.56
N ILE A 117 -14.51 16.09 -5.90
CA ILE A 117 -14.84 14.78 -6.44
C ILE A 117 -14.66 13.73 -5.35
N HIS A 118 -15.75 13.13 -4.92
CA HIS A 118 -15.76 12.06 -3.91
C HIS A 118 -15.90 10.69 -4.58
N PRO A 119 -14.83 9.89 -4.65
CA PRO A 119 -14.89 8.57 -5.26
C PRO A 119 -15.72 7.61 -4.41
N THR A 120 -16.41 6.66 -5.06
CA THR A 120 -17.12 5.55 -4.41
C THR A 120 -16.33 4.24 -4.45
N SER A 121 -15.27 4.22 -5.23
CA SER A 121 -14.35 3.08 -5.32
C SER A 121 -12.96 3.56 -5.64
N LEU A 122 -11.97 2.71 -5.36
CA LEU A 122 -10.59 2.95 -5.73
C LEU A 122 -9.96 1.69 -6.32
N VAL A 123 -8.90 1.89 -7.08
CA VAL A 123 -8.10 0.80 -7.65
C VAL A 123 -6.81 0.69 -6.85
N PHE A 124 -6.60 -0.44 -6.20
CA PHE A 124 -5.36 -0.74 -5.48
C PHE A 124 -4.47 -1.63 -6.35
N ALA A 125 -3.39 -1.05 -6.88
CA ALA A 125 -2.48 -1.70 -7.80
C ALA A 125 -1.04 -1.70 -7.27
N GLY A 126 -0.16 -2.47 -7.93
CA GLY A 126 1.24 -2.62 -7.53
C GLY A 126 1.46 -3.77 -6.56
N GLY A 127 2.69 -3.88 -6.02
CA GLY A 127 3.12 -5.01 -5.18
C GLY A 127 2.24 -5.24 -3.95
N GLY A 128 1.80 -4.17 -3.29
CA GLY A 128 0.93 -4.25 -2.10
C GLY A 128 -0.43 -4.88 -2.37
N SER A 129 -0.96 -4.74 -3.58
CA SER A 129 -2.26 -5.30 -3.95
C SER A 129 -2.25 -6.84 -4.12
N LYS A 130 -1.09 -7.48 -4.00
CA LYS A 130 -0.99 -8.95 -3.92
C LYS A 130 -1.49 -9.47 -2.57
N GLY A 131 -1.46 -8.63 -1.54
CA GLY A 131 -1.92 -8.91 -0.20
C GLY A 131 -3.44 -8.78 -0.05
N LYS A 132 -4.08 -9.87 0.38
CA LYS A 132 -5.52 -9.86 0.62
C LYS A 132 -5.87 -9.08 1.89
N LEU A 133 -5.06 -9.23 2.92
CA LEU A 133 -5.26 -8.56 4.20
C LEU A 133 -5.15 -7.04 4.02
N TRP A 134 -4.10 -6.57 3.38
CA TRP A 134 -3.90 -5.13 3.17
C TRP A 134 -4.99 -4.51 2.29
N SER A 135 -5.44 -5.23 1.26
CA SER A 135 -6.58 -4.80 0.43
C SER A 135 -7.87 -4.67 1.25
N GLN A 136 -8.12 -5.61 2.17
CA GLN A 136 -9.27 -5.55 3.07
C GLN A 136 -9.15 -4.41 4.08
N ILE A 137 -7.99 -4.23 4.70
CA ILE A 137 -7.72 -3.11 5.62
C ILE A 137 -7.99 -1.77 4.92
N LEU A 138 -7.53 -1.63 3.67
CA LEU A 138 -7.77 -0.41 2.91
C LEU A 138 -9.26 -0.16 2.64
N ALA A 139 -10.02 -1.22 2.33
CA ALA A 139 -11.47 -1.12 2.17
C ALA A 139 -12.17 -0.72 3.49
N ASP A 140 -11.80 -1.36 4.60
CA ASP A 140 -12.38 -1.10 5.91
C ASP A 140 -12.09 0.33 6.41
N VAL A 141 -10.86 0.80 6.21
CA VAL A 141 -10.44 2.15 6.63
C VAL A 141 -11.04 3.24 5.75
N SER A 142 -11.07 3.03 4.43
CA SER A 142 -11.60 4.04 3.50
C SER A 142 -13.11 4.05 3.40
N GLY A 143 -13.78 2.95 3.74
CA GLY A 143 -15.21 2.76 3.50
C GLY A 143 -15.58 2.64 2.01
N LEU A 144 -14.59 2.42 1.14
CA LEU A 144 -14.77 2.37 -0.31
C LEU A 144 -14.61 0.96 -0.85
N THR A 145 -15.23 0.70 -1.99
CA THR A 145 -14.94 -0.52 -2.74
C THR A 145 -13.50 -0.48 -3.28
N VAL A 146 -12.69 -1.46 -2.91
CA VAL A 146 -11.31 -1.60 -3.38
C VAL A 146 -11.26 -2.62 -4.52
N ASN A 147 -10.97 -2.14 -5.72
CA ASN A 147 -10.80 -2.96 -6.91
C ASN A 147 -9.31 -3.31 -7.06
N VAL A 148 -9.01 -4.59 -7.12
CA VAL A 148 -7.65 -5.08 -7.31
C VAL A 148 -7.53 -5.64 -8.73
N PRO A 149 -6.73 -5.02 -9.62
CA PRO A 149 -6.63 -5.44 -11.01
C PRO A 149 -5.99 -6.83 -11.12
N VAL A 150 -6.31 -7.54 -12.19
CA VAL A 150 -5.72 -8.85 -12.50
C VAL A 150 -4.21 -8.68 -12.71
N VAL A 151 -3.80 -7.69 -13.49
CA VAL A 151 -2.39 -7.34 -13.70
C VAL A 151 -1.92 -6.46 -12.54
N LYS A 152 -1.12 -7.03 -11.65
CA LYS A 152 -0.61 -6.33 -10.46
C LYS A 152 0.48 -5.30 -10.79
N GLU A 153 1.27 -5.56 -11.82
CA GLU A 153 2.37 -4.68 -12.26
C GLU A 153 1.83 -3.54 -13.16
N ALA A 154 0.97 -2.69 -12.57
CA ALA A 154 0.25 -1.65 -13.29
C ALA A 154 1.16 -0.66 -14.03
N THR A 155 2.33 -0.32 -13.46
CA THR A 155 3.31 0.56 -14.10
C THR A 155 3.88 -0.07 -15.36
N ALA A 156 4.25 -1.35 -15.33
CA ALA A 156 4.77 -2.07 -16.49
C ALA A 156 3.70 -2.18 -17.58
N LEU A 157 2.45 -2.46 -17.20
CA LEU A 157 1.31 -2.49 -18.11
C LEU A 157 1.10 -1.13 -18.76
N GLY A 158 1.09 -0.06 -17.98
CA GLY A 158 0.94 1.31 -18.52
C GLY A 158 2.05 1.69 -19.51
N CYS A 159 3.30 1.34 -19.19
CA CYS A 159 4.42 1.54 -20.13
C CYS A 159 4.25 0.72 -21.42
N ALA A 160 3.81 -0.53 -21.33
CA ALA A 160 3.57 -1.38 -22.50
C ALA A 160 2.45 -0.81 -23.39
N ILE A 161 1.35 -0.33 -22.77
CA ILE A 161 0.25 0.32 -23.48
C ILE A 161 0.77 1.58 -24.21
N ALA A 162 1.48 2.46 -23.50
CA ALA A 162 2.01 3.69 -24.08
C ALA A 162 2.98 3.42 -25.23
N ALA A 163 3.87 2.42 -25.10
CA ALA A 163 4.77 2.01 -26.14
C ALA A 163 4.03 1.45 -27.36
N GLY A 164 3.00 0.62 -27.15
CA GLY A 164 2.19 0.05 -28.23
C GLY A 164 1.40 1.11 -29.01
N VAL A 165 0.87 2.12 -28.32
CA VAL A 165 0.24 3.28 -28.98
C VAL A 165 1.27 4.09 -29.75
N GLY A 166 2.44 4.35 -29.17
CA GLY A 166 3.53 5.07 -29.85
C GLY A 166 4.08 4.34 -31.08
N ALA A 167 4.06 3.01 -31.06
CA ALA A 167 4.47 2.17 -32.20
C ALA A 167 3.34 1.94 -33.23
N GLY A 168 2.14 2.48 -33.00
CA GLY A 168 1.00 2.31 -33.89
C GLY A 168 0.34 0.91 -33.85
N ILE A 169 0.65 0.10 -32.81
CA ILE A 169 0.01 -1.20 -32.59
C ILE A 169 -1.42 -1.01 -32.11
N TRP A 170 -1.65 0.00 -31.27
CA TRP A 170 -2.95 0.38 -30.75
C TRP A 170 -3.31 1.81 -31.12
N SER A 171 -4.59 2.07 -31.29
CA SER A 171 -5.09 3.38 -31.74
C SER A 171 -5.05 4.45 -30.65
N SER A 172 -5.31 4.06 -29.37
CA SER A 172 -5.29 4.95 -28.23
C SER A 172 -5.09 4.20 -26.92
N MET A 173 -4.66 4.93 -25.88
CA MET A 173 -4.53 4.36 -24.53
C MET A 173 -5.90 4.00 -23.93
N ALA A 174 -6.94 4.78 -24.20
CA ALA A 174 -8.27 4.55 -23.69
C ALA A 174 -8.85 3.24 -24.24
N GLU A 175 -8.82 3.06 -25.56
CA GLU A 175 -9.33 1.84 -26.22
C GLU A 175 -8.59 0.59 -25.72
N THR A 176 -7.27 0.70 -25.53
CA THR A 176 -6.47 -0.43 -25.06
C THR A 176 -6.78 -0.77 -23.59
N GLY A 177 -6.99 0.25 -22.76
CA GLY A 177 -7.34 0.05 -21.35
C GLY A 177 -8.71 -0.61 -21.14
N GLU A 178 -9.65 -0.42 -22.08
CA GLU A 178 -10.96 -1.08 -22.04
C GLU A 178 -10.89 -2.56 -22.47
N ARG A 179 -9.87 -2.96 -23.19
CA ARG A 179 -9.68 -4.34 -23.70
C ARG A 179 -8.87 -5.25 -22.78
N LEU A 180 -8.12 -4.68 -21.84
CA LEU A 180 -7.23 -5.38 -20.92
C LEU A 180 -7.78 -5.42 -19.49
#